data_9ce4d8bc98828793bd8caa70a4ebd513
#
_entry.id   9ce4d8bc98828793bd8caa70a4ebd513
#
_cell.length_a   1.000
_cell.length_b   1.000
_cell.length_c   1.000
_cell.angle_alpha   90.00
_cell.angle_beta   90.00
_cell.angle_gamma   90.00
#
_symmetry.space_group_name_H-M   'P 1'
#
loop_
_entity.id
_entity.type
_entity.pdbx_description
1 polymer ?
#
loop_
_entity_poly.entity_id
_entity_poly.type
_entity_poly.pdbx_seq_one_letter_code
_entity_poly.pdbx_strand_id
1 'polypeptide(L)'
;MPNYRGYAGVVLVAAATLNIWLLRSSEATSAFAGITFAALCLSLSCFFPLTDRDSEQPQAGLPPRRPIQTASPSAQMQTPPSQIVNAFTIDLEDYFHTEVSSREIDFEQWNAMPSRVESSVHRLLDLLDEHHAQATVFVLGWVAQRYPQLIREVASRGHEIGCHSYRHRMVNKLTPRVFMEDTRTAKKIIEDAAGVSVVGYRAPNFSIIPGTEWAFDILEQLGFAYDSSVHPVWHASYANTRAPRFPYYVAGTNLLEIPIATWRIGNFNLPIGGGAYLRLLPYSYIRHGLSVVNSREWQPVTLYVHPWEIDYLQPAIHSGFASHVRQHWGTRTMEAKLHRLLSSLRFAPIATVHAHSLSADPPVPTPAAERVPFFAQVS
;
A
#
# COMPACT_ATOMS: atom_id res chain seq x y z
N MET A 1 17.89 29.02 5.40
CA MET A 1 16.84 28.14 4.84
C MET A 1 16.67 28.48 3.37
N PRO A 2 16.96 27.61 2.41
CA PRO A 2 16.77 27.91 1.00
C PRO A 2 15.28 27.98 0.65
N ASN A 3 14.97 28.93 -0.21
CA ASN A 3 13.61 29.33 -0.56
C ASN A 3 12.99 28.37 -1.58
N TYR A 4 12.42 27.24 -1.12
CA TYR A 4 11.82 26.18 -1.97
C TYR A 4 10.58 26.63 -2.75
N ARG A 5 10.00 27.81 -2.45
CA ARG A 5 8.85 28.37 -3.19
C ARG A 5 9.15 28.74 -4.63
N GLY A 6 10.40 29.11 -4.94
CA GLY A 6 10.83 29.44 -6.31
C GLY A 6 10.96 28.21 -7.22
N TYR A 7 11.40 27.06 -6.67
CA TYR A 7 11.63 25.86 -7.48
C TYR A 7 10.33 25.15 -7.89
N ALA A 8 9.28 25.16 -7.04
CA ALA A 8 7.98 24.58 -7.38
C ALA A 8 7.32 25.32 -8.57
N GLY A 9 7.44 26.64 -8.62
CA GLY A 9 6.94 27.44 -9.74
C GLY A 9 7.67 27.17 -11.06
N VAL A 10 9.00 27.02 -11.02
CA VAL A 10 9.82 26.73 -12.20
C VAL A 10 9.55 25.33 -12.75
N VAL A 11 9.36 24.33 -11.89
CA VAL A 11 9.02 22.95 -12.29
C VAL A 11 7.62 22.89 -12.91
N LEU A 12 6.65 23.65 -12.38
CA LEU A 12 5.28 23.72 -12.94
C LEU A 12 5.27 24.39 -14.32
N VAL A 13 6.02 25.46 -14.53
CA VAL A 13 6.11 26.14 -15.83
C VAL A 13 6.88 25.29 -16.85
N ALA A 14 7.96 24.63 -16.45
CA ALA A 14 8.70 23.70 -17.30
C ALA A 14 7.87 22.47 -17.69
N ALA A 15 7.06 21.93 -16.77
CA ALA A 15 6.16 20.81 -17.04
C ALA A 15 5.01 21.22 -17.99
N ALA A 16 4.46 22.42 -17.83
CA ALA A 16 3.40 22.93 -18.71
C ALA A 16 3.91 23.24 -20.13
N THR A 17 5.10 23.84 -20.28
CA THR A 17 5.70 24.13 -21.59
C THR A 17 6.15 22.85 -22.30
N LEU A 18 6.66 21.84 -21.59
CA LEU A 18 7.00 20.55 -22.16
C LEU A 18 5.76 19.79 -22.64
N ASN A 19 4.62 19.87 -21.92
CA ASN A 19 3.35 19.30 -22.35
C ASN A 19 2.82 19.92 -23.66
N ILE A 20 2.91 21.24 -23.84
CA ILE A 20 2.45 21.91 -25.06
C ILE A 20 3.30 21.52 -26.26
N TRP A 21 4.60 21.27 -26.07
CA TRP A 21 5.50 20.82 -27.13
C TRP A 21 5.30 19.35 -27.50
N LEU A 22 5.00 18.46 -26.52
CA LEU A 22 4.79 17.03 -26.70
C LEU A 22 3.41 16.67 -27.26
N LEU A 23 2.40 17.51 -27.10
CA LEU A 23 1.07 17.35 -27.71
C LEU A 23 1.10 17.40 -29.27
N ARG A 24 2.25 17.70 -29.85
CA ARG A 24 2.45 17.72 -31.31
C ARG A 24 3.04 16.43 -31.91
N SER A 25 3.38 15.40 -31.11
CA SER A 25 3.94 14.14 -31.59
C SER A 25 3.11 12.94 -31.10
N SER A 26 2.58 12.12 -32.00
CA SER A 26 1.42 11.26 -31.79
C SER A 26 1.64 9.91 -31.05
N GLU A 27 2.84 9.50 -30.70
CA GLU A 27 3.06 8.15 -30.09
C GLU A 27 3.78 8.16 -28.72
N ALA A 28 4.50 9.20 -28.38
CA ALA A 28 5.17 9.31 -27.07
C ALA A 28 4.27 9.89 -25.96
N THR A 29 3.05 10.30 -26.30
CA THR A 29 2.19 11.16 -25.49
C THR A 29 1.58 10.50 -24.25
N SER A 30 1.31 9.21 -24.26
CA SER A 30 0.61 8.56 -23.12
C SER A 30 1.52 8.29 -21.92
N ALA A 31 2.78 7.89 -22.16
CA ALA A 31 3.74 7.64 -21.08
C ALA A 31 4.24 8.94 -20.41
N PHE A 32 4.48 9.97 -21.22
CA PHE A 32 4.96 11.27 -20.73
C PHE A 32 3.88 12.10 -20.03
N ALA A 33 2.63 12.05 -20.48
CA ALA A 33 1.51 12.65 -19.77
C ALA A 33 1.35 12.06 -18.35
N GLY A 34 1.58 10.76 -18.22
CA GLY A 34 1.60 10.08 -16.92
C GLY A 34 2.72 10.55 -15.99
N ILE A 35 3.94 10.74 -16.51
CA ILE A 35 5.10 11.22 -15.73
C ILE A 35 4.88 12.67 -15.27
N THR A 36 4.35 13.53 -16.13
CA THR A 36 4.10 14.94 -15.80
C THR A 36 2.98 15.06 -14.76
N PHE A 37 1.94 14.25 -14.86
CA PHE A 37 0.86 14.21 -13.87
C PHE A 37 1.32 13.58 -12.55
N ALA A 38 2.19 12.57 -12.57
CA ALA A 38 2.81 12.02 -11.36
C ALA A 38 3.70 13.07 -10.67
N ALA A 39 4.48 13.86 -11.42
CA ALA A 39 5.26 14.98 -10.88
C ALA A 39 4.36 16.09 -10.32
N LEU A 40 3.20 16.34 -10.92
CA LEU A 40 2.19 17.28 -10.42
C LEU A 40 1.54 16.77 -9.15
N CYS A 41 1.21 15.49 -9.06
CA CYS A 41 0.67 14.87 -7.84
C CYS A 41 1.70 14.83 -6.70
N LEU A 42 2.98 14.60 -7.01
CA LEU A 42 4.09 14.70 -6.07
C LEU A 42 4.28 16.13 -5.55
N SER A 43 4.17 17.13 -6.43
CA SER A 43 4.25 18.54 -6.02
C SER A 43 3.04 18.97 -5.20
N LEU A 44 1.84 18.50 -5.51
CA LEU A 44 0.64 18.76 -4.72
C LEU A 44 0.70 18.12 -3.32
N SER A 45 1.33 16.96 -3.15
CA SER A 45 1.56 16.37 -1.84
C SER A 45 2.56 17.16 -0.97
N CYS A 46 3.45 17.96 -1.60
CA CYS A 46 4.36 18.88 -0.89
C CYS A 46 3.67 20.17 -0.41
N PHE A 47 2.51 20.53 -0.94
CA PHE A 47 1.78 21.76 -0.57
C PHE A 47 0.96 21.64 0.72
N PHE A 48 0.91 20.47 1.37
CA PHE A 48 0.23 20.27 2.65
C PHE A 48 1.23 19.88 3.74
N PRO A 49 1.99 20.86 4.31
CA PRO A 49 2.83 20.56 5.46
C PRO A 49 1.93 20.26 6.66
N LEU A 50 2.10 19.06 7.22
CA LEU A 50 1.71 18.82 8.61
C LEU A 50 2.63 19.71 9.46
N THR A 51 2.06 20.76 10.06
CA THR A 51 2.74 21.55 11.08
C THR A 51 2.78 20.75 12.36
N ASP A 52 3.90 20.11 12.65
CA ASP A 52 4.33 19.84 14.01
C ASP A 52 5.79 20.28 14.13
N ARG A 53 6.00 21.32 14.90
CA ARG A 53 7.30 21.75 15.43
C ARG A 53 7.55 20.92 16.67
N ASP A 54 8.70 20.32 16.71
CA ASP A 54 9.63 20.23 17.84
C ASP A 54 10.43 18.92 17.78
N SER A 55 11.70 19.12 17.70
CA SER A 55 12.85 18.46 18.31
C SER A 55 13.99 18.12 17.32
N GLU A 56 14.91 19.05 17.22
CA GLU A 56 16.29 18.79 16.76
C GLU A 56 17.13 18.23 17.91
N GLN A 57 17.79 17.09 17.67
CA GLN A 57 19.00 16.72 18.39
C GLN A 57 20.07 16.20 17.42
N PRO A 58 21.37 16.54 17.61
CA PRO A 58 22.44 16.24 16.68
C PRO A 58 23.01 14.82 16.90
N GLN A 59 23.25 14.11 15.80
CA GLN A 59 23.86 12.77 15.81
C GLN A 59 25.39 12.83 15.61
N ALA A 60 26.08 12.03 16.42
CA ALA A 60 27.54 11.83 16.39
C ALA A 60 27.92 10.80 15.31
N GLY A 61 29.15 10.95 14.75
CA GLY A 61 29.64 10.21 13.61
C GLY A 61 29.93 8.72 13.83
N LEU A 62 29.82 7.94 12.76
CA LEU A 62 30.00 6.50 12.69
C LEU A 62 31.32 6.11 11.94
N PRO A 63 31.92 4.97 12.26
CA PRO A 63 33.18 4.50 11.67
C PRO A 63 33.01 3.77 10.30
N PRO A 64 34.11 3.57 9.51
CA PRO A 64 34.01 3.08 8.13
C PRO A 64 33.81 1.56 8.00
N ARG A 65 33.11 1.15 6.93
CA ARG A 65 32.60 -0.20 6.62
C ARG A 65 33.59 -1.11 5.87
N ARG A 66 33.43 -2.43 6.08
CA ARG A 66 34.06 -3.50 5.27
C ARG A 66 33.08 -3.96 4.14
N PRO A 67 33.58 -4.39 2.97
CA PRO A 67 32.73 -4.82 1.85
C PRO A 67 32.11 -6.20 2.08
N ILE A 68 30.87 -6.35 1.67
CA ILE A 68 30.08 -7.59 1.71
C ILE A 68 30.34 -8.39 0.43
N GLN A 69 30.72 -9.66 0.56
CA GLN A 69 30.81 -10.60 -0.55
C GLN A 69 29.41 -11.06 -0.94
N THR A 70 28.99 -10.72 -2.16
CA THR A 70 27.77 -11.23 -2.79
C THR A 70 28.03 -12.63 -3.32
N ALA A 71 27.37 -13.63 -2.78
CA ALA A 71 27.30 -14.96 -3.40
C ALA A 71 26.48 -14.88 -4.69
N SER A 72 27.08 -15.21 -5.81
CA SER A 72 26.41 -15.32 -7.11
C SER A 72 25.47 -16.54 -7.12
N PRO A 73 24.17 -16.36 -7.38
CA PRO A 73 23.29 -17.51 -7.65
C PRO A 73 23.60 -18.05 -9.04
N SER A 74 23.92 -19.33 -9.14
CA SER A 74 23.96 -20.06 -10.41
C SER A 74 22.64 -19.91 -11.13
N ALA A 75 22.66 -19.23 -12.27
CA ALA A 75 21.51 -19.01 -13.14
C ALA A 75 21.08 -20.34 -13.78
N GLN A 76 20.16 -21.05 -13.16
CA GLN A 76 19.29 -21.97 -13.88
C GLN A 76 18.31 -21.11 -14.68
N MET A 77 18.46 -21.11 -15.99
CA MET A 77 17.54 -20.50 -16.94
C MET A 77 16.18 -21.23 -16.82
N GLN A 78 15.31 -20.71 -15.94
CA GLN A 78 13.93 -21.17 -15.87
C GLN A 78 13.20 -20.65 -17.09
N THR A 79 12.56 -21.54 -17.83
CA THR A 79 11.56 -21.17 -18.85
C THR A 79 10.56 -20.19 -18.22
N PRO A 80 10.27 -19.05 -18.87
CA PRO A 80 9.37 -18.06 -18.29
C PRO A 80 8.03 -18.71 -17.98
N PRO A 81 7.47 -18.54 -16.77
CA PRO A 81 6.14 -19.01 -16.46
C PRO A 81 5.16 -18.36 -17.43
N SER A 82 4.21 -19.13 -17.95
CA SER A 82 3.31 -18.73 -19.04
C SER A 82 2.50 -17.46 -18.76
N GLN A 83 2.38 -17.03 -17.51
CA GLN A 83 1.87 -15.72 -17.09
C GLN A 83 2.09 -15.51 -15.57
N ILE A 84 2.66 -14.35 -15.19
CA ILE A 84 2.82 -13.99 -13.79
C ILE A 84 1.44 -13.72 -13.18
N VAL A 85 1.18 -14.30 -12.00
CA VAL A 85 0.00 -14.01 -11.17
C VAL A 85 0.37 -12.95 -10.16
N ASN A 86 -0.39 -11.87 -10.09
CA ASN A 86 -0.19 -10.73 -9.22
C ASN A 86 -1.07 -10.82 -7.97
N ALA A 87 -0.72 -10.12 -6.89
CA ALA A 87 -1.55 -10.04 -5.71
C ALA A 87 -2.55 -8.88 -5.84
N PHE A 88 -3.86 -9.19 -5.66
CA PHE A 88 -4.90 -8.18 -5.52
C PHE A 88 -5.32 -8.10 -4.06
N THR A 89 -5.35 -6.89 -3.51
CA THR A 89 -5.73 -6.70 -2.11
C THR A 89 -6.80 -5.62 -1.95
N ILE A 90 -7.64 -5.78 -0.93
CA ILE A 90 -8.70 -4.85 -0.57
C ILE A 90 -8.49 -4.46 0.89
N ASP A 91 -8.31 -3.17 1.15
CA ASP A 91 -8.36 -2.64 2.52
C ASP A 91 -9.81 -2.32 2.82
N LEU A 92 -10.46 -3.19 3.63
CA LEU A 92 -11.91 -3.17 3.85
C LEU A 92 -12.27 -2.08 4.84
N GLU A 93 -12.50 -0.91 4.28
CA GLU A 93 -12.81 0.34 4.96
C GLU A 93 -14.10 0.96 4.42
N ASP A 94 -14.76 1.77 5.22
CA ASP A 94 -15.79 2.71 4.77
C ASP A 94 -15.16 4.09 4.48
N TYR A 95 -15.86 4.95 3.74
CA TYR A 95 -15.43 6.28 3.32
C TYR A 95 -15.03 7.21 4.49
N PHE A 96 -15.53 6.96 5.69
CA PHE A 96 -15.23 7.74 6.89
C PHE A 96 -14.06 7.19 7.73
N HIS A 97 -13.47 6.04 7.37
CA HIS A 97 -12.29 5.48 8.05
C HIS A 97 -10.97 6.08 7.58
N THR A 98 -10.99 6.88 6.50
CA THR A 98 -9.76 7.41 5.89
C THR A 98 -9.03 8.40 6.80
N GLU A 99 -7.71 8.56 6.61
CA GLU A 99 -6.92 9.56 7.34
C GLU A 99 -7.48 10.99 7.17
N VAL A 100 -8.02 11.28 5.99
CA VAL A 100 -8.61 12.60 5.72
C VAL A 100 -9.86 12.80 6.58
N SER A 101 -10.69 11.77 6.70
CA SER A 101 -11.91 11.80 7.51
C SER A 101 -11.63 11.86 9.01
N SER A 102 -10.53 11.26 9.48
CA SER A 102 -10.16 11.24 10.91
C SER A 102 -9.85 12.62 11.52
N ARG A 103 -9.78 13.66 10.69
CA ARG A 103 -9.65 15.05 11.14
C ARG A 103 -10.97 15.70 11.53
N GLU A 104 -12.08 15.13 11.07
CA GLU A 104 -13.43 15.68 11.23
C GLU A 104 -14.38 14.72 11.95
N ILE A 105 -14.04 13.41 11.96
CA ILE A 105 -14.87 12.35 12.54
C ILE A 105 -14.01 11.52 13.49
N ASP A 106 -14.36 11.61 14.78
CA ASP A 106 -13.75 10.79 15.81
C ASP A 106 -14.30 9.36 15.80
N PHE A 107 -13.56 8.43 16.39
CA PHE A 107 -13.94 7.01 16.46
C PHE A 107 -15.32 6.79 17.11
N GLU A 108 -15.66 7.57 18.11
CA GLU A 108 -16.95 7.50 18.83
C GLU A 108 -18.15 7.82 17.94
N GLN A 109 -17.93 8.58 16.88
CA GLN A 109 -18.96 8.98 15.91
C GLN A 109 -19.18 7.92 14.82
N TRP A 110 -18.28 6.96 14.63
CA TRP A 110 -18.36 5.96 13.56
C TRP A 110 -19.68 5.18 13.56
N ASN A 111 -20.23 4.86 14.76
CA ASN A 111 -21.50 4.16 14.87
C ASN A 111 -22.71 4.97 14.37
N ALA A 112 -22.59 6.29 14.32
CA ALA A 112 -23.64 7.19 13.85
C ALA A 112 -23.51 7.51 12.35
N MET A 113 -22.37 7.16 11.71
CA MET A 113 -22.16 7.41 10.30
C MET A 113 -23.00 6.46 9.42
N PRO A 114 -23.60 6.95 8.33
CA PRO A 114 -24.30 6.11 7.36
C PRO A 114 -23.29 5.24 6.61
N SER A 115 -23.17 3.98 7.04
CA SER A 115 -22.24 3.03 6.43
C SER A 115 -22.63 2.66 5.01
N ARG A 116 -21.63 2.51 4.15
CA ARG A 116 -21.75 2.06 2.76
C ARG A 116 -20.87 0.86 2.47
N VAL A 117 -20.20 0.33 3.49
CA VAL A 117 -19.20 -0.73 3.36
C VAL A 117 -19.78 -1.99 2.71
N GLU A 118 -20.96 -2.45 3.13
CA GLU A 118 -21.58 -3.67 2.57
C GLU A 118 -21.83 -3.54 1.08
N SER A 119 -22.52 -2.47 0.64
CA SER A 119 -22.82 -2.25 -0.77
C SER A 119 -21.57 -2.10 -1.64
N SER A 120 -20.55 -1.44 -1.13
CA SER A 120 -19.30 -1.22 -1.86
C SER A 120 -18.46 -2.48 -1.93
N VAL A 121 -18.43 -3.29 -0.85
CA VAL A 121 -17.74 -4.58 -0.83
C VAL A 121 -18.41 -5.56 -1.79
N HIS A 122 -19.75 -5.71 -1.76
CA HIS A 122 -20.45 -6.59 -2.69
C HIS A 122 -20.12 -6.26 -4.15
N ARG A 123 -20.11 -4.97 -4.54
CA ARG A 123 -19.72 -4.57 -5.90
C ARG A 123 -18.30 -4.97 -6.27
N LEU A 124 -17.34 -4.88 -5.33
CA LEU A 124 -15.95 -5.35 -5.58
C LEU A 124 -15.89 -6.87 -5.69
N LEU A 125 -16.62 -7.60 -4.84
CA LEU A 125 -16.66 -9.06 -4.88
C LEU A 125 -17.29 -9.56 -6.19
N ASP A 126 -18.40 -8.96 -6.62
CA ASP A 126 -19.05 -9.30 -7.88
C ASP A 126 -18.14 -9.03 -9.08
N LEU A 127 -17.40 -7.91 -9.06
CA LEU A 127 -16.38 -7.59 -10.06
C LEU A 127 -15.26 -8.65 -10.10
N LEU A 128 -14.80 -9.13 -8.94
CA LEU A 128 -13.77 -10.18 -8.87
C LEU A 128 -14.31 -11.51 -9.37
N ASP A 129 -15.54 -11.86 -9.03
CA ASP A 129 -16.21 -13.08 -9.51
C ASP A 129 -16.36 -13.09 -11.04
N GLU A 130 -16.77 -11.96 -11.65
CA GLU A 130 -16.86 -11.81 -13.11
C GLU A 130 -15.52 -12.10 -13.81
N HIS A 131 -14.42 -11.80 -13.17
CA HIS A 131 -13.05 -12.02 -13.70
C HIS A 131 -12.38 -13.27 -13.15
N HIS A 132 -13.09 -14.13 -12.41
CA HIS A 132 -12.54 -15.33 -11.78
C HIS A 132 -11.28 -15.03 -10.95
N ALA A 133 -11.24 -13.88 -10.29
CA ALA A 133 -10.14 -13.40 -9.47
C ALA A 133 -10.49 -13.48 -7.98
N GLN A 134 -9.48 -13.77 -7.17
CA GLN A 134 -9.58 -13.71 -5.71
C GLN A 134 -8.61 -12.68 -5.17
N ALA A 135 -8.87 -12.19 -3.97
CA ALA A 135 -8.10 -11.14 -3.31
C ALA A 135 -7.76 -11.52 -1.87
N THR A 136 -6.76 -10.83 -1.31
CA THR A 136 -6.60 -10.72 0.15
C THR A 136 -7.38 -9.51 0.62
N VAL A 137 -8.28 -9.70 1.56
CA VAL A 137 -9.10 -8.64 2.15
C VAL A 137 -8.58 -8.33 3.55
N PHE A 138 -7.92 -7.19 3.72
CA PHE A 138 -7.46 -6.69 5.01
C PHE A 138 -8.60 -5.97 5.72
N VAL A 139 -9.10 -6.59 6.78
CA VAL A 139 -10.34 -6.19 7.46
C VAL A 139 -10.03 -5.35 8.69
N LEU A 140 -10.74 -4.23 8.86
CA LEU A 140 -10.77 -3.53 10.14
C LEU A 140 -11.54 -4.34 11.18
N GLY A 141 -10.98 -4.49 12.38
CA GLY A 141 -11.65 -5.19 13.48
C GLY A 141 -13.00 -4.57 13.82
N TRP A 142 -13.15 -3.24 13.75
CA TRP A 142 -14.42 -2.55 13.92
C TRP A 142 -15.46 -2.97 12.88
N VAL A 143 -15.06 -3.13 11.61
CA VAL A 143 -15.97 -3.60 10.55
C VAL A 143 -16.36 -5.06 10.80
N ALA A 144 -15.41 -5.93 11.16
CA ALA A 144 -15.70 -7.32 11.48
C ALA A 144 -16.67 -7.46 12.67
N GLN A 145 -16.52 -6.63 13.70
CA GLN A 145 -17.41 -6.63 14.85
C GLN A 145 -18.83 -6.19 14.49
N ARG A 146 -18.97 -5.21 13.61
CA ARG A 146 -20.26 -4.63 13.21
C ARG A 146 -20.98 -5.44 12.13
N TYR A 147 -20.20 -6.01 11.19
CA TYR A 147 -20.70 -6.72 10.01
C TYR A 147 -20.10 -8.14 9.90
N PRO A 148 -20.23 -9.01 10.93
CA PRO A 148 -19.59 -10.32 10.92
C PRO A 148 -20.07 -11.22 9.77
N GLN A 149 -21.29 -11.04 9.30
CA GLN A 149 -21.84 -11.80 8.18
C GLN A 149 -21.16 -11.43 6.85
N LEU A 150 -20.84 -10.14 6.65
CA LEU A 150 -20.09 -9.68 5.49
C LEU A 150 -18.71 -10.35 5.45
N ILE A 151 -18.00 -10.42 6.58
CA ILE A 151 -16.67 -11.03 6.64
C ILE A 151 -16.74 -12.54 6.37
N ARG A 152 -17.77 -13.21 6.88
CA ARG A 152 -18.01 -14.63 6.59
C ARG A 152 -18.32 -14.85 5.11
N GLU A 153 -19.08 -13.97 4.47
CA GLU A 153 -19.36 -14.03 3.03
C GLU A 153 -18.07 -13.86 2.23
N VAL A 154 -17.24 -12.84 2.54
CA VAL A 154 -15.94 -12.63 1.89
C VAL A 154 -15.08 -13.91 1.94
N ALA A 155 -14.97 -14.53 3.13
CA ALA A 155 -14.23 -15.79 3.29
C ALA A 155 -14.87 -16.94 2.48
N SER A 156 -16.20 -17.05 2.47
CA SER A 156 -16.93 -18.12 1.76
C SER A 156 -16.83 -18.02 0.24
N ARG A 157 -16.61 -16.82 -0.31
CA ARG A 157 -16.29 -16.61 -1.74
C ARG A 157 -14.83 -16.95 -2.09
N GLY A 158 -14.03 -17.47 -1.13
CA GLY A 158 -12.65 -17.92 -1.35
C GLY A 158 -11.61 -16.82 -1.30
N HIS A 159 -11.93 -15.64 -0.80
CA HIS A 159 -10.95 -14.59 -0.57
C HIS A 159 -10.16 -14.86 0.72
N GLU A 160 -8.89 -14.50 0.72
CA GLU A 160 -8.05 -14.53 1.90
C GLU A 160 -8.41 -13.38 2.84
N ILE A 161 -8.48 -13.66 4.15
CA ILE A 161 -8.75 -12.65 5.17
C ILE A 161 -7.44 -12.25 5.85
N GLY A 162 -7.16 -10.94 5.85
CA GLY A 162 -6.06 -10.30 6.57
C GLY A 162 -6.57 -9.33 7.64
N CYS A 163 -5.68 -8.84 8.49
CA CYS A 163 -5.96 -7.88 9.54
C CYS A 163 -5.50 -6.47 9.15
N HIS A 164 -6.38 -5.47 9.36
CA HIS A 164 -6.09 -4.06 9.11
C HIS A 164 -6.21 -3.18 10.38
N SER A 165 -5.73 -3.68 11.55
CA SER A 165 -5.95 -3.06 12.86
C SER A 165 -7.42 -3.05 13.31
N TYR A 166 -7.69 -2.49 14.50
CA TYR A 166 -9.06 -2.37 14.99
C TYR A 166 -9.69 -1.00 14.65
N ARG A 167 -8.96 0.11 14.87
CA ARG A 167 -9.45 1.49 14.78
C ARG A 167 -8.80 2.33 13.69
N HIS A 168 -8.13 1.73 12.74
CA HIS A 168 -7.44 2.43 11.65
C HIS A 168 -6.45 3.51 12.11
N ARG A 169 -5.76 3.29 13.25
CA ARG A 169 -4.76 4.23 13.74
C ARG A 169 -3.39 3.95 13.15
N MET A 170 -2.70 5.00 12.76
CA MET A 170 -1.34 4.90 12.22
C MET A 170 -0.37 4.38 13.30
N VAL A 171 0.48 3.42 12.94
CA VAL A 171 1.44 2.76 13.85
C VAL A 171 2.41 3.76 14.49
N ASN A 172 2.89 4.73 13.71
CA ASN A 172 3.77 5.79 14.20
C ASN A 172 3.14 6.78 15.21
N LYS A 173 1.84 6.66 15.46
CA LYS A 173 1.12 7.40 16.51
C LYS A 173 0.77 6.54 17.72
N LEU A 174 1.27 5.30 17.76
CA LEU A 174 0.99 4.34 18.83
C LEU A 174 2.26 4.00 19.60
N THR A 175 2.08 3.59 20.85
CA THR A 175 3.12 2.89 21.58
C THR A 175 3.09 1.40 21.25
N PRO A 176 4.21 0.65 21.40
CA PRO A 176 4.24 -0.80 21.18
C PRO A 176 3.13 -1.56 21.92
N ARG A 177 2.86 -1.19 23.17
CA ARG A 177 1.80 -1.80 23.98
C ARG A 177 0.41 -1.57 23.37
N VAL A 178 0.10 -0.35 22.97
CA VAL A 178 -1.21 -0.02 22.39
C VAL A 178 -1.38 -0.70 21.03
N PHE A 179 -0.34 -0.78 20.22
CA PHE A 179 -0.35 -1.50 18.96
C PHE A 179 -0.60 -2.99 19.16
N MET A 180 0.09 -3.62 20.12
CA MET A 180 -0.11 -5.03 20.49
C MET A 180 -1.56 -5.32 20.90
N GLU A 181 -2.15 -4.48 21.75
CA GLU A 181 -3.52 -4.64 22.26
C GLU A 181 -4.54 -4.46 21.13
N ASP A 182 -4.40 -3.41 20.30
CA ASP A 182 -5.28 -3.11 19.16
C ASP A 182 -5.25 -4.24 18.12
N THR A 183 -4.05 -4.68 17.72
CA THR A 183 -3.87 -5.70 16.70
C THR A 183 -4.33 -7.08 17.16
N ARG A 184 -4.05 -7.46 18.42
CA ARG A 184 -4.55 -8.72 19.02
C ARG A 184 -6.07 -8.76 19.06
N THR A 185 -6.70 -7.65 19.48
CA THR A 185 -8.15 -7.52 19.54
C THR A 185 -8.77 -7.63 18.15
N ALA A 186 -8.20 -6.92 17.18
CA ALA A 186 -8.64 -6.97 15.79
C ALA A 186 -8.56 -8.39 15.23
N LYS A 187 -7.38 -9.03 15.34
CA LYS A 187 -7.14 -10.40 14.86
C LYS A 187 -8.20 -11.36 15.39
N LYS A 188 -8.42 -11.36 16.71
CA LYS A 188 -9.40 -12.25 17.33
C LYS A 188 -10.82 -12.03 16.78
N ILE A 189 -11.27 -10.79 16.69
CA ILE A 189 -12.63 -10.46 16.21
C ILE A 189 -12.79 -10.88 14.74
N ILE A 190 -11.76 -10.65 13.92
CA ILE A 190 -11.79 -11.00 12.50
C ILE A 190 -11.82 -12.52 12.33
N GLU A 191 -11.01 -13.27 13.08
CA GLU A 191 -11.00 -14.75 13.08
C GLU A 191 -12.35 -15.33 13.54
N ASP A 192 -12.93 -14.78 14.60
CA ASP A 192 -14.26 -15.18 15.10
C ASP A 192 -15.36 -14.92 14.06
N ALA A 193 -15.29 -13.81 13.30
CA ALA A 193 -16.25 -13.47 12.26
C ALA A 193 -16.07 -14.31 10.99
N ALA A 194 -14.83 -14.48 10.53
CA ALA A 194 -14.49 -15.17 9.29
C ALA A 194 -14.55 -16.69 9.39
N GLY A 195 -14.29 -17.26 10.59
CA GLY A 195 -14.16 -18.70 10.81
C GLY A 195 -12.87 -19.30 10.26
N VAL A 196 -11.87 -18.47 9.95
CA VAL A 196 -10.56 -18.87 9.42
C VAL A 196 -9.44 -18.16 10.16
N SER A 197 -8.24 -18.73 10.17
CA SER A 197 -7.05 -18.08 10.74
C SER A 197 -6.60 -16.89 9.89
N VAL A 198 -6.18 -15.82 10.56
CA VAL A 198 -5.65 -14.60 9.94
C VAL A 198 -4.14 -14.56 10.09
N VAL A 199 -3.43 -14.71 8.98
CA VAL A 199 -1.96 -14.80 8.95
C VAL A 199 -1.28 -13.60 8.29
N GLY A 200 -2.06 -12.71 7.66
CA GLY A 200 -1.58 -11.49 7.01
C GLY A 200 -2.00 -10.23 7.76
N TYR A 201 -1.11 -9.23 7.79
CA TYR A 201 -1.37 -7.92 8.37
C TYR A 201 -1.09 -6.81 7.36
N ARG A 202 -1.81 -5.70 7.47
CA ARG A 202 -1.48 -4.42 6.81
C ARG A 202 -1.76 -3.27 7.77
N ALA A 203 -0.76 -2.41 7.96
CA ALA A 203 -0.91 -1.22 8.79
C ALA A 203 -1.74 -0.14 8.06
N PRO A 204 -2.65 0.54 8.78
CA PRO A 204 -3.32 1.72 8.26
C PRO A 204 -2.33 2.73 7.67
N ASN A 205 -2.65 3.24 6.46
CA ASN A 205 -1.85 4.23 5.75
C ASN A 205 -0.38 3.83 5.55
N PHE A 206 -0.06 2.52 5.49
CA PHE A 206 1.32 2.04 5.33
C PHE A 206 2.28 2.63 6.36
N SER A 207 1.84 2.73 7.61
CA SER A 207 2.49 3.51 8.67
C SER A 207 3.56 2.77 9.47
N ILE A 208 4.01 1.59 9.02
CA ILE A 208 5.27 1.00 9.48
C ILE A 208 6.41 1.66 8.69
N ILE A 209 7.04 2.64 9.32
CA ILE A 209 8.04 3.53 8.74
C ILE A 209 9.31 3.53 9.60
N PRO A 210 10.42 4.16 9.17
CA PRO A 210 11.61 4.28 10.00
C PRO A 210 11.31 4.81 11.40
N GLY A 211 11.72 4.03 12.42
CA GLY A 211 11.45 4.29 13.84
C GLY A 211 10.26 3.51 14.43
N THR A 212 9.52 2.76 13.60
CA THR A 212 8.42 1.90 14.07
C THR A 212 8.66 0.41 13.77
N GLU A 213 9.90 0.00 13.54
CA GLU A 213 10.29 -1.37 13.20
C GLU A 213 9.92 -2.39 14.28
N TRP A 214 9.79 -1.93 15.53
CA TRP A 214 9.27 -2.74 16.64
C TRP A 214 7.88 -3.36 16.36
N ALA A 215 7.14 -2.82 15.40
CA ALA A 215 5.85 -3.35 15.01
C ALA A 215 5.99 -4.74 14.37
N PHE A 216 7.05 -5.01 13.61
CA PHE A 216 7.29 -6.31 13.01
C PHE A 216 7.51 -7.41 14.06
N ASP A 217 8.27 -7.12 15.13
CA ASP A 217 8.47 -8.05 16.24
C ASP A 217 7.12 -8.40 16.91
N ILE A 218 6.23 -7.41 17.05
CA ILE A 218 4.91 -7.61 17.63
C ILE A 218 4.00 -8.43 16.70
N LEU A 219 4.06 -8.19 15.39
CA LEU A 219 3.30 -8.95 14.41
C LEU A 219 3.71 -10.43 14.43
N GLU A 220 5.01 -10.73 14.47
CA GLU A 220 5.51 -12.10 14.64
C GLU A 220 5.02 -12.74 15.94
N GLN A 221 5.11 -12.02 17.09
CA GLN A 221 4.59 -12.50 18.39
C GLN A 221 3.08 -12.79 18.36
N LEU A 222 2.32 -12.11 17.52
CA LEU A 222 0.89 -12.34 17.32
C LEU A 222 0.58 -13.45 16.32
N GLY A 223 1.63 -14.09 15.75
CA GLY A 223 1.52 -15.22 14.83
C GLY A 223 1.09 -14.82 13.42
N PHE A 224 1.43 -13.59 12.98
CA PHE A 224 1.33 -13.26 11.56
C PHE A 224 2.51 -13.86 10.80
N ALA A 225 2.23 -14.41 9.62
CA ALA A 225 3.24 -14.97 8.73
C ALA A 225 3.81 -13.91 7.76
N TYR A 226 2.99 -12.93 7.41
CA TYR A 226 3.42 -11.84 6.55
C TYR A 226 2.78 -10.50 6.93
N ASP A 227 3.47 -9.44 6.51
CA ASP A 227 3.01 -8.05 6.54
C ASP A 227 3.02 -7.46 5.13
N SER A 228 2.16 -6.49 4.86
CA SER A 228 2.12 -5.74 3.61
C SER A 228 1.93 -4.25 3.90
N SER A 229 2.76 -3.72 4.79
CA SER A 229 2.64 -2.33 5.30
C SER A 229 3.65 -1.36 4.69
N VAL A 230 4.61 -1.85 3.89
CA VAL A 230 5.63 -0.99 3.30
C VAL A 230 5.24 -0.56 1.90
N HIS A 231 5.23 0.75 1.68
CA HIS A 231 5.08 1.34 0.35
C HIS A 231 6.35 2.14 0.03
N PRO A 232 7.28 1.61 -0.80
CA PRO A 232 8.60 2.19 -1.00
C PRO A 232 8.58 3.38 -1.97
N VAL A 233 7.76 4.38 -1.67
CA VAL A 233 7.62 5.65 -2.41
C VAL A 233 7.92 6.83 -1.51
N TRP A 234 8.18 7.99 -2.12
CA TRP A 234 8.19 9.24 -1.38
C TRP A 234 6.75 9.70 -1.10
N HIS A 235 6.41 9.86 0.18
CA HIS A 235 5.12 10.39 0.62
C HIS A 235 5.29 11.12 1.95
N ALA A 236 4.52 12.19 2.19
CA ALA A 236 4.66 13.01 3.39
C ALA A 236 4.35 12.28 4.70
N SER A 237 3.45 11.28 4.67
CA SER A 237 3.00 10.55 5.86
C SER A 237 3.64 9.17 6.04
N TYR A 238 4.17 8.55 4.96
CA TYR A 238 4.71 7.17 4.99
C TYR A 238 5.91 6.97 4.06
N ALA A 239 6.77 7.99 3.95
CA ALA A 239 7.95 7.89 3.09
C ALA A 239 8.92 6.81 3.56
N ASN A 240 9.09 5.78 2.74
CA ASN A 240 10.11 4.74 2.94
C ASN A 240 10.79 4.40 1.61
N THR A 241 11.41 5.39 0.98
CA THR A 241 12.04 5.27 -0.35
C THR A 241 13.21 4.30 -0.39
N ARG A 242 13.75 3.91 0.77
CA ARG A 242 14.90 3.00 0.89
C ARG A 242 14.52 1.55 1.11
N ALA A 243 13.24 1.25 1.38
CA ALA A 243 12.77 -0.12 1.55
C ALA A 243 12.92 -0.92 0.24
N PRO A 244 13.13 -2.23 0.32
CA PRO A 244 13.05 -3.11 -0.83
C PRO A 244 11.70 -2.99 -1.53
N ARG A 245 11.68 -3.21 -2.85
CA ARG A 245 10.48 -3.12 -3.68
C ARG A 245 9.73 -4.45 -3.81
N PHE A 246 10.41 -5.54 -3.50
CA PHE A 246 9.93 -6.91 -3.64
C PHE A 246 9.95 -7.62 -2.29
N PRO A 247 9.25 -8.75 -2.13
CA PRO A 247 9.15 -9.44 -0.86
C PRO A 247 10.50 -9.76 -0.24
N TYR A 248 10.58 -9.59 1.07
CA TYR A 248 11.78 -9.86 1.86
C TYR A 248 11.41 -10.27 3.30
N TYR A 249 12.21 -11.13 3.91
CA TYR A 249 12.08 -11.39 5.33
C TYR A 249 12.61 -10.20 6.14
N VAL A 250 11.81 -9.78 7.12
CA VAL A 250 12.22 -8.70 8.02
C VAL A 250 13.36 -9.19 8.91
N ALA A 251 14.46 -8.45 8.94
CA ALA A 251 15.67 -8.85 9.67
C ALA A 251 15.38 -9.19 11.13
N GLY A 252 15.79 -10.39 11.55
CA GLY A 252 15.63 -10.90 12.92
C GLY A 252 14.25 -11.43 13.26
N THR A 253 13.39 -11.59 12.28
CA THR A 253 12.08 -12.22 12.39
C THR A 253 11.88 -13.27 11.30
N ASN A 254 10.81 -14.08 11.42
CA ASN A 254 10.35 -14.96 10.36
C ASN A 254 9.22 -14.31 9.52
N LEU A 255 8.95 -13.03 9.75
CA LEU A 255 7.89 -12.30 9.08
C LEU A 255 8.32 -11.92 7.66
N LEU A 256 7.49 -12.24 6.67
CA LEU A 256 7.69 -11.84 5.28
C LEU A 256 7.01 -10.48 5.04
N GLU A 257 7.79 -9.45 4.70
CA GLU A 257 7.20 -8.20 4.21
C GLU A 257 6.95 -8.29 2.71
N ILE A 258 5.76 -7.88 2.28
CA ILE A 258 5.30 -7.89 0.88
C ILE A 258 4.91 -6.47 0.48
N PRO A 259 5.85 -5.68 -0.08
CA PRO A 259 5.63 -4.28 -0.36
C PRO A 259 4.60 -4.03 -1.46
N ILE A 260 3.99 -2.83 -1.41
CA ILE A 260 3.10 -2.34 -2.45
C ILE A 260 3.91 -2.02 -3.72
N ALA A 261 3.31 -2.34 -4.86
CA ALA A 261 3.96 -2.23 -6.17
C ALA A 261 4.43 -0.82 -6.51
N THR A 262 5.67 -0.74 -6.96
CA THR A 262 6.27 0.48 -7.50
C THR A 262 6.97 0.20 -8.82
N TRP A 263 6.99 1.19 -9.70
CA TRP A 263 7.76 1.17 -10.94
C TRP A 263 9.02 2.01 -10.77
N ARG A 264 10.20 1.40 -10.96
CA ARG A 264 11.48 2.09 -10.81
C ARG A 264 11.91 2.73 -12.12
N ILE A 265 12.17 4.05 -12.07
CA ILE A 265 12.80 4.80 -13.16
C ILE A 265 14.04 5.51 -12.60
N GLY A 266 15.22 5.08 -13.03
CA GLY A 266 16.47 5.54 -12.43
C GLY A 266 16.50 5.22 -10.94
N ASN A 267 16.67 6.24 -10.11
CA ASN A 267 16.68 6.11 -8.64
C ASN A 267 15.31 6.37 -7.97
N PHE A 268 14.25 6.58 -8.75
CA PHE A 268 12.93 6.92 -8.23
C PHE A 268 11.97 5.75 -8.31
N ASN A 269 11.28 5.47 -7.22
CA ASN A 269 10.16 4.54 -7.19
C ASN A 269 8.86 5.31 -7.42
N LEU A 270 8.20 5.02 -8.53
CA LEU A 270 6.93 5.63 -8.90
C LEU A 270 5.76 4.76 -8.44
N PRO A 271 4.71 5.33 -7.84
CA PRO A 271 3.57 4.57 -7.32
C PRO A 271 2.71 4.02 -8.47
N ILE A 272 2.48 2.71 -8.46
CA ILE A 272 1.58 2.01 -9.39
C ILE A 272 0.67 1.02 -8.67
N GLY A 273 0.83 0.89 -7.33
CA GLY A 273 0.25 -0.19 -6.53
C GLY A 273 -1.23 -0.04 -6.17
N GLY A 274 -1.90 1.05 -6.48
CA GLY A 274 -3.33 1.16 -6.19
C GLY A 274 -3.72 2.40 -5.39
N GLY A 275 -4.88 2.31 -4.72
CA GLY A 275 -5.46 3.39 -3.94
C GLY A 275 -5.64 4.67 -4.74
N ALA A 276 -5.35 5.82 -4.15
CA ALA A 276 -5.45 7.12 -4.80
C ALA A 276 -4.68 7.19 -6.13
N TYR A 277 -3.54 6.51 -6.24
CA TYR A 277 -2.74 6.52 -7.47
C TYR A 277 -3.46 5.81 -8.63
N LEU A 278 -4.09 4.65 -8.39
CA LEU A 278 -4.89 3.97 -9.42
C LEU A 278 -6.10 4.81 -9.83
N ARG A 279 -6.72 5.49 -8.87
CA ARG A 279 -7.89 6.33 -9.10
C ARG A 279 -7.54 7.60 -9.88
N LEU A 280 -6.45 8.30 -9.51
CA LEU A 280 -6.08 9.59 -10.04
C LEU A 280 -5.25 9.52 -11.33
N LEU A 281 -4.34 8.53 -11.46
CA LEU A 281 -3.44 8.44 -12.61
C LEU A 281 -4.13 7.80 -13.83
N PRO A 282 -3.66 8.09 -15.05
CA PRO A 282 -4.16 7.44 -16.25
C PRO A 282 -4.00 5.92 -16.20
N TYR A 283 -4.99 5.19 -16.71
CA TYR A 283 -4.92 3.73 -16.79
C TYR A 283 -3.67 3.22 -17.52
N SER A 284 -3.30 3.88 -18.64
CA SER A 284 -2.12 3.54 -19.44
C SER A 284 -0.81 3.59 -18.65
N TYR A 285 -0.66 4.59 -17.75
CA TYR A 285 0.49 4.69 -16.86
C TYR A 285 0.57 3.50 -15.90
N ILE A 286 -0.52 3.22 -15.18
CA ILE A 286 -0.60 2.09 -14.24
C ILE A 286 -0.32 0.78 -14.98
N ARG A 287 -1.04 0.52 -16.08
CA ARG A 287 -0.90 -0.72 -16.88
C ARG A 287 0.52 -0.91 -17.42
N HIS A 288 1.16 0.19 -17.87
CA HIS A 288 2.54 0.14 -18.36
C HIS A 288 3.52 -0.20 -17.23
N GLY A 289 3.42 0.49 -16.07
CA GLY A 289 4.29 0.21 -14.92
C GLY A 289 4.19 -1.23 -14.43
N LEU A 290 2.95 -1.76 -14.29
CA LEU A 290 2.71 -3.17 -13.93
C LEU A 290 3.31 -4.12 -14.96
N SER A 291 3.13 -3.82 -16.25
CA SER A 291 3.69 -4.62 -17.33
C SER A 291 5.22 -4.65 -17.29
N VAL A 292 5.87 -3.52 -17.02
CA VAL A 292 7.33 -3.45 -16.91
C VAL A 292 7.82 -4.32 -15.75
N VAL A 293 7.20 -4.24 -14.57
CA VAL A 293 7.58 -5.07 -13.42
C VAL A 293 7.42 -6.54 -13.75
N ASN A 294 6.27 -6.95 -14.31
CA ASN A 294 6.04 -8.36 -14.65
C ASN A 294 6.98 -8.86 -15.75
N SER A 295 7.20 -8.08 -16.84
CA SER A 295 7.91 -8.58 -18.03
C SER A 295 9.42 -8.37 -18.02
N ARG A 296 9.93 -7.37 -17.29
CA ARG A 296 11.36 -7.05 -17.24
C ARG A 296 12.02 -7.42 -15.93
N GLU A 297 11.30 -7.27 -14.82
CA GLU A 297 11.81 -7.58 -13.48
C GLU A 297 11.39 -8.99 -13.03
N TRP A 298 10.48 -9.65 -13.77
CA TRP A 298 9.97 -11.01 -13.51
C TRP A 298 9.40 -11.18 -12.10
N GLN A 299 8.78 -10.10 -11.58
CA GLN A 299 8.22 -10.08 -10.24
C GLN A 299 6.69 -9.92 -10.28
N PRO A 300 5.96 -10.61 -9.40
CA PRO A 300 4.57 -10.28 -9.13
C PRO A 300 4.47 -8.91 -8.49
N VAL A 301 3.34 -8.24 -8.70
CA VAL A 301 3.02 -6.95 -8.09
C VAL A 301 1.91 -7.12 -7.08
N THR A 302 1.92 -6.28 -6.02
CA THR A 302 0.84 -6.18 -5.06
C THR A 302 0.06 -4.90 -5.30
N LEU A 303 -1.24 -5.04 -5.64
CA LEU A 303 -2.18 -3.94 -5.79
C LEU A 303 -3.10 -3.86 -4.59
N TYR A 304 -3.53 -2.63 -4.24
CA TYR A 304 -4.55 -2.41 -3.22
C TYR A 304 -5.63 -1.45 -3.69
N VAL A 305 -6.83 -1.66 -3.20
CA VAL A 305 -7.98 -0.77 -3.41
C VAL A 305 -8.82 -0.74 -2.13
N HIS A 306 -9.67 0.30 -2.01
CA HIS A 306 -10.65 0.39 -0.94
C HIS A 306 -12.07 0.29 -1.52
N PRO A 307 -13.03 -0.29 -0.82
CA PRO A 307 -14.42 -0.38 -1.30
C PRO A 307 -15.03 0.99 -1.63
N TRP A 308 -14.75 2.01 -0.83
CA TRP A 308 -15.26 3.37 -1.05
C TRP A 308 -14.73 4.04 -2.33
N GLU A 309 -13.64 3.56 -2.92
CA GLU A 309 -13.06 4.13 -4.15
C GLU A 309 -13.92 3.89 -5.41
N ILE A 310 -14.80 2.90 -5.39
CA ILE A 310 -15.79 2.68 -6.46
C ILE A 310 -17.16 3.27 -6.14
N ASP A 311 -17.35 3.82 -4.94
CA ASP A 311 -18.61 4.43 -4.52
C ASP A 311 -18.64 5.93 -4.79
N TYR A 312 -19.05 6.31 -6.00
CA TYR A 312 -19.16 7.73 -6.37
C TYR A 312 -20.37 8.44 -5.72
N LEU A 313 -21.24 7.70 -5.00
CA LEU A 313 -22.39 8.23 -4.25
C LEU A 313 -22.10 8.39 -2.76
N GLN A 314 -20.85 8.14 -2.32
CA GLN A 314 -20.48 8.32 -0.91
C GLN A 314 -20.71 9.76 -0.45
N PRO A 315 -21.16 9.97 0.81
CA PRO A 315 -21.34 11.31 1.36
C PRO A 315 -20.04 12.12 1.37
N ALA A 316 -20.15 13.43 1.14
CA ALA A 316 -19.03 14.34 1.34
C ALA A 316 -18.90 14.66 2.84
N ILE A 317 -17.71 14.40 3.41
CA ILE A 317 -17.43 14.66 4.83
C ILE A 317 -16.73 16.02 4.99
N HIS A 318 -16.03 16.49 3.96
CA HIS A 318 -15.02 17.54 4.13
C HIS A 318 -15.48 18.90 3.64
N SER A 319 -15.13 19.92 4.41
CA SER A 319 -15.31 21.33 4.07
C SER A 319 -14.27 21.87 3.09
N GLY A 320 -13.12 21.20 2.91
CA GLY A 320 -12.00 21.68 2.08
C GLY A 320 -11.96 21.11 0.67
N PHE A 321 -11.75 21.98 -0.34
CA PHE A 321 -11.64 21.58 -1.76
C PHE A 321 -10.59 20.46 -2.00
N ALA A 322 -9.41 20.55 -1.39
CA ALA A 322 -8.36 19.56 -1.55
C ALA A 322 -8.73 18.19 -0.98
N SER A 323 -9.38 18.18 0.18
CA SER A 323 -9.88 16.95 0.82
C SER A 323 -10.99 16.32 -0.03
N HIS A 324 -11.89 17.13 -0.55
CA HIS A 324 -12.95 16.67 -1.45
C HIS A 324 -12.36 16.04 -2.73
N VAL A 325 -11.41 16.70 -3.38
CA VAL A 325 -10.72 16.15 -4.56
C VAL A 325 -10.02 14.83 -4.23
N ARG A 326 -9.27 14.77 -3.12
CA ARG A 326 -8.57 13.57 -2.70
C ARG A 326 -9.52 12.39 -2.48
N GLN A 327 -10.72 12.60 -1.96
CA GLN A 327 -11.68 11.55 -1.68
C GLN A 327 -12.54 11.17 -2.89
N HIS A 328 -13.02 12.12 -3.66
CA HIS A 328 -14.06 11.88 -4.68
C HIS A 328 -13.53 11.80 -6.12
N TRP A 329 -12.37 12.42 -6.41
CA TRP A 329 -11.87 12.45 -7.78
C TRP A 329 -11.53 11.04 -8.28
N GLY A 330 -12.05 10.71 -9.46
CA GLY A 330 -11.78 9.44 -10.15
C GLY A 330 -12.64 8.26 -9.69
N THR A 331 -13.49 8.39 -8.65
CA THR A 331 -14.37 7.31 -8.17
C THR A 331 -15.31 6.79 -9.25
N ARG A 332 -15.86 7.68 -10.12
CA ARG A 332 -16.73 7.29 -11.25
C ARG A 332 -16.05 6.42 -12.30
N THR A 333 -14.73 6.49 -12.43
CA THR A 333 -13.96 5.77 -13.44
C THR A 333 -13.19 4.59 -12.88
N MET A 334 -13.17 4.45 -11.55
CA MET A 334 -12.34 3.46 -10.86
C MET A 334 -12.75 2.03 -11.22
N GLU A 335 -14.04 1.73 -11.19
CA GLU A 335 -14.58 0.41 -11.51
C GLU A 335 -14.23 -0.02 -12.95
N ALA A 336 -14.38 0.88 -13.92
CA ALA A 336 -13.98 0.61 -15.30
C ALA A 336 -12.46 0.37 -15.45
N LYS A 337 -11.62 1.03 -14.63
CA LYS A 337 -10.17 0.74 -14.59
C LYS A 337 -9.90 -0.64 -14.02
N LEU A 338 -10.61 -1.04 -12.96
CA LEU A 338 -10.49 -2.36 -12.35
C LEU A 338 -10.90 -3.46 -13.33
N HIS A 339 -12.05 -3.33 -14.03
CA HIS A 339 -12.45 -4.25 -15.09
C HIS A 339 -11.33 -4.45 -16.13
N ARG A 340 -10.73 -3.35 -16.60
CA ARG A 340 -9.65 -3.43 -17.59
C ARG A 340 -8.38 -4.09 -17.04
N LEU A 341 -8.05 -3.88 -15.76
CA LEU A 341 -6.89 -4.52 -15.13
C LEU A 341 -7.11 -6.02 -14.96
N LEU A 342 -8.26 -6.40 -14.40
CA LEU A 342 -8.64 -7.79 -14.17
C LEU A 342 -8.78 -8.59 -15.47
N SER A 343 -9.24 -7.95 -16.57
CA SER A 343 -9.27 -8.56 -17.90
C SER A 343 -7.88 -8.77 -18.53
N SER A 344 -6.89 -7.96 -18.14
CA SER A 344 -5.58 -7.93 -18.81
C SER A 344 -4.43 -8.57 -18.04
N LEU A 345 -4.62 -8.84 -16.76
CA LEU A 345 -3.64 -9.44 -15.84
C LEU A 345 -4.31 -10.50 -14.97
N ARG A 346 -3.53 -11.47 -14.50
CA ARG A 346 -4.01 -12.45 -13.52
C ARG A 346 -3.77 -11.98 -12.11
N PHE A 347 -4.75 -12.22 -11.24
CA PHE A 347 -4.69 -11.86 -9.84
C PHE A 347 -5.13 -13.00 -8.93
N ALA A 348 -4.50 -13.09 -7.75
CA ALA A 348 -4.83 -14.03 -6.69
C ALA A 348 -4.55 -13.40 -5.31
N PRO A 349 -4.95 -14.04 -4.21
CA PRO A 349 -4.56 -13.62 -2.86
C PRO A 349 -3.05 -13.64 -2.64
N ILE A 350 -2.57 -12.85 -1.69
CA ILE A 350 -1.15 -12.80 -1.30
C ILE A 350 -0.62 -14.19 -0.95
N ALA A 351 -1.35 -14.94 -0.12
CA ALA A 351 -0.92 -16.28 0.28
C ALA A 351 -0.75 -17.23 -0.91
N THR A 352 -1.56 -17.08 -1.96
CA THR A 352 -1.43 -17.87 -3.21
C THR A 352 -0.22 -17.43 -4.04
N VAL A 353 -0.06 -16.11 -4.24
CA VAL A 353 1.03 -15.55 -5.06
C VAL A 353 2.39 -15.83 -4.43
N HIS A 354 2.49 -15.76 -3.11
CA HIS A 354 3.73 -15.92 -2.36
C HIS A 354 3.82 -17.23 -1.58
N ALA A 355 3.03 -18.26 -1.97
CA ALA A 355 2.97 -19.55 -1.29
C ALA A 355 4.35 -20.19 -1.08
N HIS A 356 5.23 -20.12 -2.09
CA HIS A 356 6.59 -20.66 -1.98
C HIS A 356 7.41 -19.95 -0.88
N SER A 357 7.36 -18.62 -0.83
CA SER A 357 8.08 -17.85 0.21
C SER A 357 7.48 -18.06 1.60
N LEU A 358 6.16 -18.21 1.70
CA LEU A 358 5.48 -18.43 3.00
C LEU A 358 5.65 -19.86 3.53
N SER A 359 5.95 -20.85 2.65
CA SER A 359 6.21 -22.24 3.04
C SER A 359 7.69 -22.59 3.15
N ALA A 360 8.59 -21.72 2.69
CA ALA A 360 10.03 -21.91 2.82
C ALA A 360 10.48 -21.64 4.27
N ASP A 361 11.48 -22.40 4.73
CA ASP A 361 12.14 -22.05 5.99
C ASP A 361 12.75 -20.65 5.87
N PRO A 362 12.42 -19.73 6.78
CA PRO A 362 13.00 -18.40 6.75
C PRO A 362 14.52 -18.49 6.93
N PRO A 363 15.30 -17.56 6.35
CA PRO A 363 16.72 -17.50 6.61
C PRO A 363 16.96 -17.35 8.12
N VAL A 364 17.98 -18.05 8.65
CA VAL A 364 18.32 -18.04 10.07
C VAL A 364 18.33 -16.60 10.59
N PRO A 365 17.51 -16.24 11.58
CA PRO A 365 17.42 -14.86 12.07
C PRO A 365 18.77 -14.39 12.62
N THR A 366 19.20 -13.20 12.24
CA THR A 366 20.38 -12.57 12.85
C THR A 366 20.08 -12.25 14.32
N PRO A 367 20.99 -12.57 15.27
CA PRO A 367 20.79 -12.26 16.69
C PRO A 367 20.44 -10.79 16.93
N ALA A 368 19.54 -10.52 17.86
CA ALA A 368 19.01 -9.19 18.13
C ALA A 368 20.09 -8.13 18.46
N ALA A 369 21.22 -8.56 19.04
CA ALA A 369 22.37 -7.70 19.36
C ALA A 369 23.12 -7.18 18.12
N GLU A 370 22.96 -7.81 16.97
CA GLU A 370 23.60 -7.44 15.70
C GLU A 370 22.63 -6.73 14.73
N ARG A 371 21.39 -6.46 15.16
CA ARG A 371 20.39 -5.81 14.32
C ARG A 371 20.78 -4.37 14.05
N VAL A 372 21.29 -4.11 12.87
CA VAL A 372 21.33 -2.75 12.35
C VAL A 372 19.87 -2.38 11.99
N PRO A 373 19.38 -1.19 12.33
CA PRO A 373 18.02 -0.78 11.94
C PRO A 373 17.82 -1.06 10.47
N PHE A 374 16.75 -1.80 10.14
CA PHE A 374 16.50 -2.33 8.79
C PHE A 374 16.63 -1.25 7.70
N PHE A 375 16.13 -0.05 7.98
CA PHE A 375 16.21 1.10 7.07
C PHE A 375 17.61 1.75 6.97
N ALA A 376 18.58 1.35 7.81
CA ALA A 376 19.97 1.77 7.71
C ALA A 376 20.84 0.85 6.84
N GLN A 377 20.33 -0.32 6.43
CA GLN A 377 21.09 -1.32 5.67
C GLN A 377 21.17 -1.03 4.16
N VAL A 378 20.35 -0.10 3.66
CA VAL A 378 20.26 0.23 2.22
C VAL A 378 20.78 1.65 2.00
N SER A 379 22.05 1.88 2.21
CA SER A 379 22.75 3.13 1.88
C SER A 379 23.67 2.94 0.69
#